data_0ca38f51766c91cc867556a2cde0a0bf
#
_entry.id   0ca38f51766c91cc867556a2cde0a0bf
#
_cell.length_a   1.000
_cell.length_b   1.000
_cell.length_c   1.000
_cell.angle_alpha   90.00
_cell.angle_beta   90.00
_cell.angle_gamma   90.00
#
_symmetry.space_group_name_H-M   'P 1'
#
loop_
_entity.id
_entity.type
_entity.pdbx_description
1 polymer ?
#
loop_
_entity_poly.entity_id
_entity_poly.type
_entity_poly.pdbx_seq_one_letter_code
_entity_poly.pdbx_strand_id
1 'polypeptide(L)'
;MTSDRRLLHFVTHPEVLIDPGVAVPDWPLSERGRQRMLLAVAAPWALEVDALFCSAERKARDGAGILGAARGLVPVVLEELGENDRSATGYLPRAEFEATADLFFGHPETSIRGWERAVDAQGRILRAFDNVLALAGKARRIAVVAHGGVGALLLSALSGEAISRATDQPGDGGGFLFTVALPDRRVVAGWRRIETA
;
A
#
# COMPACT_ATOMS: atom_id res chain seq x y z
N MET A 1 -0.69 17.90 23.62
CA MET A 1 -1.41 18.67 22.55
C MET A 1 -1.46 17.76 21.34
N THR A 2 -2.56 16.99 21.17
CA THR A 2 -2.81 16.18 19.98
C THR A 2 -2.97 17.14 18.81
N SER A 3 -2.08 17.03 17.86
CA SER A 3 -2.04 17.89 16.67
C SER A 3 -3.38 17.82 15.95
N ASP A 4 -4.02 18.96 15.74
CA ASP A 4 -5.25 19.13 14.93
C ASP A 4 -5.04 18.80 13.44
N ARG A 5 -3.91 18.15 13.11
CA ARG A 5 -3.45 17.85 11.77
C ARG A 5 -4.16 16.62 11.20
N ARG A 6 -4.67 16.77 9.99
CA ARG A 6 -5.22 15.66 9.19
C ARG A 6 -4.08 14.75 8.70
N LEU A 7 -4.23 13.43 8.87
CA LEU A 7 -3.21 12.44 8.49
C LEU A 7 -3.79 11.36 7.57
N LEU A 8 -2.97 10.91 6.62
CA LEU A 8 -3.23 9.71 5.83
C LEU A 8 -2.12 8.68 6.12
N HIS A 9 -2.51 7.47 6.44
CA HIS A 9 -1.65 6.31 6.62
C HIS A 9 -1.78 5.42 5.39
N PHE A 10 -0.70 5.32 4.60
CA PHE A 10 -0.62 4.37 3.50
C PHE A 10 -0.04 3.06 4.03
N VAL A 11 -0.83 2.00 4.00
CA VAL A 11 -0.55 0.72 4.66
C VAL A 11 -0.35 -0.35 3.59
N THR A 12 0.76 -1.08 3.62
CA THR A 12 0.94 -2.25 2.78
C THR A 12 0.37 -3.49 3.46
N HIS A 13 -0.34 -4.33 2.70
CA HIS A 13 -0.82 -5.61 3.24
C HIS A 13 0.36 -6.44 3.76
N PRO A 14 0.19 -7.20 4.87
CA PRO A 14 1.22 -8.14 5.34
C PRO A 14 1.25 -9.44 4.51
N GLU A 15 1.91 -10.46 5.01
CA GLU A 15 2.20 -11.71 4.31
C GLU A 15 0.96 -12.37 3.69
N VAL A 16 1.12 -12.87 2.49
CA VAL A 16 0.08 -13.57 1.71
C VAL A 16 0.32 -15.09 1.69
N LEU A 17 -0.73 -15.84 1.44
CA LEU A 17 -0.64 -17.25 1.08
C LEU A 17 -0.32 -17.32 -0.43
N ILE A 18 0.92 -17.70 -0.76
CA ILE A 18 1.37 -17.84 -2.13
C ILE A 18 0.82 -19.14 -2.70
N ASP A 19 0.06 -19.06 -3.78
CA ASP A 19 -0.39 -20.20 -4.57
C ASP A 19 -0.13 -19.91 -6.05
N PRO A 20 0.87 -20.55 -6.67
CA PRO A 20 1.21 -20.34 -8.07
C PRO A 20 0.08 -20.71 -9.05
N GLY A 21 -0.91 -21.51 -8.62
CA GLY A 21 -2.08 -21.89 -9.41
C GLY A 21 -3.20 -20.85 -9.38
N VAL A 22 -3.06 -19.80 -8.57
CA VAL A 22 -4.06 -18.73 -8.40
C VAL A 22 -3.45 -17.41 -8.87
N ALA A 23 -4.26 -16.57 -9.52
CA ALA A 23 -3.80 -15.24 -9.93
C ALA A 23 -3.35 -14.40 -8.73
N VAL A 24 -2.22 -13.68 -8.87
CA VAL A 24 -1.60 -12.91 -7.77
C VAL A 24 -2.57 -11.94 -7.08
N PRO A 25 -3.49 -11.24 -7.80
CA PRO A 25 -4.49 -10.39 -7.15
C PRO A 25 -5.44 -11.13 -6.20
N ASP A 26 -5.68 -12.42 -6.43
CA ASP A 26 -6.63 -13.25 -5.67
C ASP A 26 -5.98 -13.95 -4.46
N TRP A 27 -4.71 -13.73 -4.19
CA TRP A 27 -4.05 -14.30 -3.03
C TRP A 27 -4.58 -13.68 -1.73
N PRO A 28 -5.03 -14.51 -0.77
CA PRO A 28 -5.44 -14.02 0.53
C PRO A 28 -4.25 -13.69 1.44
N LEU A 29 -4.50 -12.97 2.51
CA LEU A 29 -3.54 -12.92 3.61
C LEU A 29 -3.28 -14.34 4.14
N SER A 30 -2.01 -14.64 4.44
CA SER A 30 -1.65 -15.82 5.20
C SER A 30 -2.16 -15.72 6.63
N GLU A 31 -2.15 -16.83 7.38
CA GLU A 31 -2.50 -16.80 8.81
C GLU A 31 -1.61 -15.81 9.57
N ARG A 32 -0.30 -15.80 9.30
CA ARG A 32 0.63 -14.82 9.89
C ARG A 32 0.26 -13.39 9.50
N GLY A 33 -0.07 -13.14 8.23
CA GLY A 33 -0.51 -11.82 7.77
C GLY A 33 -1.78 -11.35 8.48
N ARG A 34 -2.75 -12.24 8.66
CA ARG A 34 -3.97 -11.96 9.43
C ARG A 34 -3.66 -11.60 10.89
N GLN A 35 -2.80 -12.38 11.55
CA GLN A 35 -2.37 -12.11 12.92
C GLN A 35 -1.69 -10.73 13.05
N ARG A 36 -0.83 -10.37 12.11
CA ARG A 36 -0.19 -9.06 12.08
C ARG A 36 -1.22 -7.92 11.94
N MET A 37 -2.24 -8.07 11.09
CA MET A 37 -3.32 -7.08 10.99
C MET A 37 -4.15 -7.02 12.28
N LEU A 38 -4.42 -8.14 12.94
CA LEU A 38 -5.12 -8.17 14.24
C LEU A 38 -4.32 -7.43 15.34
N LEU A 39 -2.99 -7.53 15.34
CA LEU A 39 -2.16 -6.75 16.25
C LEU A 39 -2.18 -5.26 15.88
N ALA A 40 -2.11 -4.94 14.59
CA ALA A 40 -2.08 -3.58 14.09
C ALA A 40 -3.33 -2.75 14.45
N VAL A 41 -4.51 -3.37 14.61
CA VAL A 41 -5.73 -2.65 15.01
C VAL A 41 -5.65 -2.03 16.39
N ALA A 42 -4.72 -2.49 17.24
CA ALA A 42 -4.46 -1.90 18.56
C ALA A 42 -3.33 -0.86 18.55
N ALA A 43 -2.63 -0.70 17.41
CA ALA A 43 -1.55 0.28 17.28
C ALA A 43 -2.09 1.73 17.26
N PRO A 44 -1.33 2.71 17.76
CA PRO A 44 -1.77 4.10 17.87
C PRO A 44 -2.33 4.69 16.58
N TRP A 45 -1.71 4.41 15.43
CA TRP A 45 -2.16 4.93 14.13
C TRP A 45 -3.57 4.44 13.75
N ALA A 46 -3.93 3.22 14.15
CA ALA A 46 -5.18 2.58 13.75
C ALA A 46 -6.37 3.01 14.63
N LEU A 47 -6.10 3.42 15.88
CA LEU A 47 -7.16 3.71 16.87
C LEU A 47 -8.09 4.85 16.47
N GLU A 48 -7.56 5.84 15.76
CA GLU A 48 -8.29 7.05 15.38
C GLU A 48 -8.78 7.03 13.92
N VAL A 49 -8.59 5.94 13.16
CA VAL A 49 -9.00 5.85 11.75
C VAL A 49 -10.51 6.07 11.64
N ASP A 50 -10.90 7.08 10.85
CA ASP A 50 -12.28 7.52 10.62
C ASP A 50 -12.69 7.47 9.13
N ALA A 51 -11.75 7.15 8.21
CA ALA A 51 -12.03 6.79 6.82
C ALA A 51 -11.08 5.70 6.34
N LEU A 52 -11.60 4.71 5.61
CA LEU A 52 -10.87 3.52 5.21
C LEU A 52 -11.07 3.22 3.74
N PHE A 53 -9.96 3.08 3.01
CA PHE A 53 -9.90 2.75 1.60
C PHE A 53 -9.00 1.54 1.38
N CYS A 54 -9.23 0.79 0.31
CA CYS A 54 -8.33 -0.30 -0.05
C CYS A 54 -8.32 -0.58 -1.55
N SER A 55 -7.25 -1.25 -1.99
CA SER A 55 -7.18 -1.88 -3.31
C SER A 55 -8.24 -2.98 -3.45
N ALA A 56 -8.65 -3.25 -4.68
CA ALA A 56 -9.57 -4.34 -5.01
C ALA A 56 -8.95 -5.73 -4.83
N GLU A 57 -7.62 -5.85 -4.78
CA GLU A 57 -6.95 -7.13 -4.60
C GLU A 57 -7.27 -7.77 -3.24
N ARG A 58 -7.45 -9.09 -3.23
CA ARG A 58 -7.95 -9.84 -2.08
C ARG A 58 -7.19 -9.60 -0.79
N LYS A 59 -5.86 -9.64 -0.83
CA LYS A 59 -4.97 -9.39 0.33
C LYS A 59 -5.16 -8.01 0.97
N ALA A 60 -5.38 -6.98 0.15
CA ALA A 60 -5.66 -5.63 0.64
C ALA A 60 -7.07 -5.54 1.24
N ARG A 61 -8.06 -6.16 0.61
CA ARG A 61 -9.43 -6.26 1.13
C ARG A 61 -9.49 -7.05 2.44
N ASP A 62 -8.75 -8.16 2.55
CA ASP A 62 -8.64 -8.94 3.79
C ASP A 62 -8.10 -8.07 4.93
N GLY A 63 -7.00 -7.33 4.69
CA GLY A 63 -6.41 -6.43 5.68
C GLY A 63 -7.33 -5.26 6.06
N ALA A 64 -7.94 -4.61 5.06
CA ALA A 64 -8.90 -3.54 5.28
C ALA A 64 -10.16 -4.03 6.00
N GLY A 65 -10.62 -5.26 5.72
CA GLY A 65 -11.75 -5.87 6.41
C GLY A 65 -11.49 -6.06 7.91
N ILE A 66 -10.28 -6.50 8.29
CA ILE A 66 -9.88 -6.63 9.71
C ILE A 66 -9.88 -5.26 10.40
N LEU A 67 -9.26 -4.26 9.78
CA LEU A 67 -9.23 -2.89 10.34
C LEU A 67 -10.64 -2.28 10.41
N GLY A 68 -11.42 -2.44 9.35
CA GLY A 68 -12.80 -1.96 9.27
C GLY A 68 -13.70 -2.56 10.35
N ALA A 69 -13.63 -3.88 10.55
CA ALA A 69 -14.38 -4.55 11.61
C ALA A 69 -14.03 -4.00 13.00
N ALA A 70 -12.75 -3.71 13.26
CA ALA A 70 -12.31 -3.15 14.54
C ALA A 70 -12.73 -1.68 14.74
N ARG A 71 -12.99 -0.93 13.67
CA ARG A 71 -13.34 0.51 13.70
C ARG A 71 -14.81 0.79 13.39
N GLY A 72 -15.62 -0.20 13.04
CA GLY A 72 -17.00 -0.01 12.59
C GLY A 72 -17.08 0.69 11.22
N LEU A 73 -16.06 0.51 10.37
CA LEU A 73 -15.96 1.13 9.05
C LEU A 73 -16.12 0.10 7.93
N VAL A 74 -16.77 0.49 6.85
CA VAL A 74 -16.79 -0.28 5.60
C VAL A 74 -15.72 0.30 4.68
N PRO A 75 -14.72 -0.51 4.22
CA PRO A 75 -13.70 -0.02 3.32
C PRO A 75 -14.29 0.40 1.96
N VAL A 76 -13.89 1.56 1.46
CA VAL A 76 -14.15 1.97 0.08
C VAL A 76 -13.09 1.31 -0.80
N VAL A 77 -13.53 0.49 -1.77
CA VAL A 77 -12.65 -0.24 -2.69
C VAL A 77 -12.39 0.61 -3.92
N LEU A 78 -11.13 0.80 -4.28
CA LEU A 78 -10.69 1.54 -5.47
C LEU A 78 -9.71 0.67 -6.27
N GLU A 79 -10.04 0.40 -7.55
CA GLU A 79 -9.20 -0.38 -8.46
C GLU A 79 -7.83 0.26 -8.67
N GLU A 80 -7.78 1.59 -8.74
CA GLU A 80 -6.56 2.37 -8.98
C GLU A 80 -5.53 2.25 -7.84
N LEU A 81 -5.92 1.73 -6.67
CA LEU A 81 -5.01 1.41 -5.56
C LEU A 81 -4.31 0.05 -5.74
N GLY A 82 -4.57 -0.68 -6.82
CA GLY A 82 -3.94 -1.97 -7.13
C GLY A 82 -2.42 -1.89 -7.27
N GLU A 83 -1.75 -3.03 -7.12
CA GLU A 83 -0.31 -3.13 -7.37
C GLU A 83 0.00 -2.84 -8.85
N ASN A 84 1.26 -2.57 -9.21
CA ASN A 84 1.63 -2.47 -10.61
C ASN A 84 1.23 -3.74 -11.36
N ASP A 85 0.65 -3.60 -12.55
CA ASP A 85 0.18 -4.75 -13.34
C ASP A 85 1.37 -5.64 -13.72
N ARG A 86 1.31 -6.89 -13.24
CA ARG A 86 2.29 -7.96 -13.49
C ARG A 86 1.66 -9.18 -14.14
N SER A 87 0.47 -9.01 -14.70
CA SER A 87 -0.31 -10.12 -15.30
C SER A 87 0.45 -10.84 -16.42
N ALA A 88 1.32 -10.13 -17.14
CA ALA A 88 2.15 -10.70 -18.20
C ALA A 88 3.10 -11.82 -17.73
N THR A 89 3.52 -11.81 -16.47
CA THR A 89 4.37 -12.87 -15.90
C THR A 89 3.63 -13.74 -14.89
N GLY A 90 2.59 -13.20 -14.26
CA GLY A 90 1.97 -13.84 -13.11
C GLY A 90 2.97 -13.98 -11.94
N TYR A 91 2.87 -15.11 -11.23
CA TYR A 91 3.80 -15.44 -10.16
C TYR A 91 5.23 -15.65 -10.71
N LEU A 92 6.20 -15.07 -10.03
CA LEU A 92 7.62 -15.32 -10.24
C LEU A 92 8.23 -15.84 -8.93
N PRO A 93 9.17 -16.84 -9.02
CA PRO A 93 10.00 -17.20 -7.88
C PRO A 93 10.75 -15.98 -7.35
N ARG A 94 11.02 -15.95 -6.04
CA ARG A 94 11.57 -14.78 -5.35
C ARG A 94 12.77 -14.14 -6.06
N ALA A 95 13.77 -14.93 -6.45
CA ALA A 95 14.98 -14.39 -7.09
C ALA A 95 14.68 -13.73 -8.45
N GLU A 96 13.77 -14.31 -9.25
CA GLU A 96 13.33 -13.71 -10.51
C GLU A 96 12.48 -12.46 -10.29
N PHE A 97 11.62 -12.48 -9.27
CA PHE A 97 10.81 -11.33 -8.90
C PHE A 97 11.72 -10.15 -8.52
N GLU A 98 12.70 -10.35 -7.62
CA GLU A 98 13.62 -9.29 -7.20
C GLU A 98 14.43 -8.72 -8.38
N ALA A 99 14.97 -9.57 -9.23
CA ALA A 99 15.70 -9.12 -10.43
C ALA A 99 14.78 -8.32 -11.40
N THR A 100 13.52 -8.73 -11.54
CA THR A 100 12.55 -8.01 -12.38
C THR A 100 12.16 -6.67 -11.74
N ALA A 101 11.98 -6.64 -10.42
CA ALA A 101 11.68 -5.42 -9.67
C ALA A 101 12.85 -4.42 -9.71
N ASP A 102 14.10 -4.90 -9.64
CA ASP A 102 15.28 -4.03 -9.81
C ASP A 102 15.28 -3.33 -11.17
N LEU A 103 14.96 -4.07 -12.24
CA LEU A 103 14.83 -3.51 -13.58
C LEU A 103 13.64 -2.55 -13.69
N PHE A 104 12.49 -2.89 -13.10
CA PHE A 104 11.28 -2.05 -13.07
C PHE A 104 11.55 -0.68 -12.45
N PHE A 105 12.19 -0.63 -11.29
CA PHE A 105 12.55 0.61 -10.63
C PHE A 105 13.74 1.31 -11.28
N GLY A 106 14.69 0.55 -11.84
CA GLY A 106 15.89 1.10 -12.49
C GLY A 106 15.64 1.66 -13.89
N HIS A 107 14.57 1.23 -14.57
CA HIS A 107 14.19 1.67 -15.92
C HIS A 107 12.71 2.10 -15.96
N PRO A 108 12.33 3.18 -15.27
CA PRO A 108 10.94 3.49 -14.96
C PRO A 108 10.05 3.74 -16.19
N GLU A 109 10.64 4.11 -17.33
CA GLU A 109 9.92 4.36 -18.59
C GLU A 109 9.80 3.11 -19.48
N THR A 110 10.38 1.97 -19.05
CA THR A 110 10.41 0.73 -19.84
C THR A 110 9.46 -0.30 -19.22
N SER A 111 8.65 -0.96 -20.07
CA SER A 111 7.88 -2.13 -19.64
C SER A 111 8.80 -3.34 -19.50
N ILE A 112 9.09 -3.73 -18.29
CA ILE A 112 9.95 -4.87 -17.99
C ILE A 112 9.11 -6.16 -18.02
N ARG A 113 9.43 -7.09 -18.90
CA ARG A 113 8.73 -8.38 -19.06
C ARG A 113 7.21 -8.24 -19.28
N GLY A 114 6.76 -7.12 -19.83
CA GLY A 114 5.35 -6.82 -20.04
C GLY A 114 4.62 -6.25 -18.81
N TRP A 115 5.34 -5.93 -17.72
CA TRP A 115 4.77 -5.25 -16.58
C TRP A 115 4.36 -3.81 -16.94
N GLU A 116 3.39 -3.26 -16.21
CA GLU A 116 3.10 -1.82 -16.23
C GLU A 116 4.40 -1.02 -16.01
N ARG A 117 4.63 0.07 -16.76
CA ARG A 117 5.81 0.91 -16.53
C ARG A 117 5.74 1.59 -15.17
N ALA A 118 6.87 1.75 -14.49
CA ALA A 118 6.88 2.37 -13.16
C ALA A 118 6.33 3.82 -13.18
N VAL A 119 6.58 4.59 -14.25
CA VAL A 119 6.01 5.93 -14.41
C VAL A 119 4.50 5.92 -14.56
N ASP A 120 3.92 4.92 -15.22
CA ASP A 120 2.46 4.79 -15.38
C ASP A 120 1.81 4.38 -14.06
N ALA A 121 2.39 3.41 -13.35
CA ALA A 121 1.97 3.00 -12.01
C ALA A 121 2.05 4.16 -11.01
N GLN A 122 3.13 4.98 -11.06
CA GLN A 122 3.26 6.17 -10.23
C GLN A 122 2.17 7.19 -10.55
N GLY A 123 1.93 7.48 -11.83
CA GLY A 123 0.86 8.37 -12.25
C GLY A 123 -0.52 7.89 -11.80
N ARG A 124 -0.77 6.58 -11.87
CA ARG A 124 -2.02 5.96 -11.42
C ARG A 124 -2.20 6.09 -9.91
N ILE A 125 -1.19 5.74 -9.10
CA ILE A 125 -1.30 5.80 -7.64
C ILE A 125 -1.42 7.25 -7.14
N LEU A 126 -0.82 8.24 -7.82
CA LEU A 126 -1.00 9.65 -7.50
C LEU A 126 -2.45 10.11 -7.73
N ARG A 127 -3.07 9.72 -8.86
CA ARG A 127 -4.48 10.00 -9.12
C ARG A 127 -5.39 9.29 -8.09
N ALA A 128 -5.08 8.05 -7.75
CA ALA A 128 -5.82 7.30 -6.71
C ALA A 128 -5.71 7.99 -5.34
N PHE A 129 -4.53 8.52 -4.99
CA PHE A 129 -4.32 9.31 -3.77
C PHE A 129 -5.19 10.56 -3.76
N ASP A 130 -5.27 11.30 -4.88
CA ASP A 130 -6.15 12.48 -5.00
C ASP A 130 -7.63 12.09 -4.86
N ASN A 131 -8.05 10.98 -5.48
CA ASN A 131 -9.41 10.46 -5.37
C ASN A 131 -9.76 10.07 -3.91
N VAL A 132 -8.85 9.39 -3.21
CA VAL A 132 -8.99 9.10 -1.78
C VAL A 132 -9.21 10.37 -0.98
N LEU A 133 -8.42 11.43 -1.20
CA LEU A 133 -8.55 12.69 -0.47
C LEU A 133 -9.90 13.38 -0.74
N ALA A 134 -10.39 13.31 -1.97
CA ALA A 134 -11.70 13.86 -2.35
C ALA A 134 -12.85 13.09 -1.67
N LEU A 135 -12.81 11.75 -1.72
CA LEU A 135 -13.83 10.88 -1.13
C LEU A 135 -13.81 10.89 0.40
N ALA A 136 -12.65 11.04 1.02
CA ALA A 136 -12.52 11.10 2.48
C ALA A 136 -13.13 12.38 3.09
N GLY A 137 -13.44 13.39 2.28
CA GLY A 137 -14.13 14.60 2.71
C GLY A 137 -13.48 15.26 3.93
N LYS A 138 -14.18 15.25 5.07
CA LYS A 138 -13.72 15.87 6.34
C LYS A 138 -13.00 14.89 7.27
N ALA A 139 -12.83 13.63 6.89
CA ALA A 139 -12.16 12.64 7.71
C ALA A 139 -10.75 13.11 8.09
N ARG A 140 -10.34 12.83 9.32
CA ARG A 140 -9.09 13.35 9.89
C ARG A 140 -7.98 12.30 9.92
N ARG A 141 -8.34 11.03 10.00
CA ARG A 141 -7.42 9.88 10.08
C ARG A 141 -7.80 8.87 8.99
N ILE A 142 -7.18 9.03 7.85
CA ILE A 142 -7.47 8.23 6.66
C ILE A 142 -6.50 7.06 6.62
N ALA A 143 -6.99 5.84 6.43
CA ALA A 143 -6.16 4.69 6.13
C ALA A 143 -6.42 4.20 4.71
N VAL A 144 -5.35 3.85 4.00
CA VAL A 144 -5.38 3.23 2.67
C VAL A 144 -4.61 1.92 2.75
N VAL A 145 -5.28 0.79 2.57
CA VAL A 145 -4.63 -0.53 2.55
C VAL A 145 -4.37 -0.94 1.11
N ALA A 146 -3.09 -1.02 0.74
CA ALA A 146 -2.65 -1.27 -0.63
C ALA A 146 -1.37 -2.13 -0.67
N HIS A 147 -0.38 -1.81 -1.52
CA HIS A 147 0.73 -2.69 -1.87
C HIS A 147 2.09 -1.99 -1.78
N GLY A 148 3.16 -2.79 -1.76
CA GLY A 148 4.52 -2.31 -1.57
C GLY A 148 5.07 -1.52 -2.75
N GLY A 149 4.92 -2.05 -3.97
CA GLY A 149 5.47 -1.42 -5.16
C GLY A 149 4.87 -0.04 -5.44
N VAL A 150 3.53 0.06 -5.48
CA VAL A 150 2.86 1.36 -5.67
C VAL A 150 3.03 2.28 -4.45
N GLY A 151 3.20 1.72 -3.24
CA GLY A 151 3.53 2.47 -2.05
C GLY A 151 4.91 3.14 -2.13
N ALA A 152 5.92 2.42 -2.62
CA ALA A 152 7.25 2.97 -2.89
C ALA A 152 7.20 4.09 -3.94
N LEU A 153 6.44 3.89 -5.03
CA LEU A 153 6.25 4.89 -6.07
C LEU A 153 5.52 6.15 -5.56
N LEU A 154 4.52 5.99 -4.70
CA LEU A 154 3.84 7.12 -4.07
C LEU A 154 4.77 7.86 -3.11
N LEU A 155 5.52 7.12 -2.28
CA LEU A 155 6.45 7.70 -1.31
C LEU A 155 7.54 8.50 -2.01
N SER A 156 8.14 7.98 -3.10
CA SER A 156 9.15 8.71 -3.87
C SER A 156 8.60 10.02 -4.44
N ALA A 157 7.41 9.99 -5.02
CA ALA A 157 6.77 11.20 -5.58
C ALA A 157 6.47 12.25 -4.50
N LEU A 158 5.92 11.84 -3.34
CA LEU A 158 5.60 12.75 -2.23
C LEU A 158 6.86 13.30 -1.55
N SER A 159 7.99 12.59 -1.64
CA SER A 159 9.29 13.03 -1.10
C SER A 159 10.11 13.85 -2.10
N GLY A 160 9.65 13.98 -3.36
CA GLY A 160 10.40 14.65 -4.44
C GLY A 160 11.61 13.85 -4.90
N GLU A 161 11.61 12.53 -4.70
CA GLU A 161 12.70 11.63 -5.07
C GLU A 161 12.42 10.97 -6.43
N ALA A 162 13.48 10.62 -7.14
CA ALA A 162 13.36 9.83 -8.37
C ALA A 162 12.85 8.41 -8.06
N ILE A 163 12.12 7.82 -9.03
CA ILE A 163 11.71 6.42 -8.94
C ILE A 163 12.95 5.53 -8.78
N SER A 164 13.01 4.78 -7.69
CA SER A 164 14.09 3.83 -7.40
C SER A 164 13.69 2.89 -6.26
N ARG A 165 14.51 1.87 -5.97
CA ARG A 165 14.35 0.99 -4.81
C ARG A 165 14.66 1.68 -3.47
N ALA A 166 15.19 2.91 -3.48
CA ALA A 166 15.54 3.64 -2.23
C ALA A 166 14.33 3.90 -1.32
N THR A 167 13.15 4.03 -1.91
CA THR A 167 11.88 4.24 -1.18
C THR A 167 11.09 2.95 -0.94
N ASP A 168 11.65 1.78 -1.28
CA ASP A 168 10.97 0.51 -1.07
C ASP A 168 10.77 0.22 0.43
N GLN A 169 9.73 -0.55 0.75
CA GLN A 169 9.48 -0.93 2.13
C GLN A 169 10.60 -1.87 2.64
N PRO A 170 11.01 -1.76 3.91
CA PRO A 170 12.09 -2.58 4.44
C PRO A 170 11.64 -4.04 4.62
N GLY A 171 12.57 -4.98 4.40
CA GLY A 171 12.38 -6.40 4.70
C GLY A 171 11.37 -7.10 3.80
N ASP A 172 10.94 -8.27 4.26
CA ASP A 172 10.06 -9.18 3.51
C ASP A 172 8.65 -9.20 4.07
N GLY A 173 7.68 -9.51 3.20
CA GLY A 173 6.31 -9.87 3.61
C GLY A 173 5.37 -8.69 3.87
N GLY A 174 5.74 -7.45 3.56
CA GLY A 174 4.84 -6.31 3.71
C GLY A 174 4.49 -5.97 5.17
N GLY A 175 3.32 -5.36 5.38
CA GLY A 175 2.89 -4.96 6.72
C GLY A 175 3.66 -3.77 7.26
N PHE A 176 3.83 -2.77 6.43
CA PHE A 176 4.42 -1.47 6.78
C PHE A 176 3.44 -0.34 6.47
N LEU A 177 3.70 0.82 7.05
CA LEU A 177 2.98 2.03 6.70
C LEU A 177 3.92 3.24 6.69
N PHE A 178 3.56 4.22 5.88
CA PHE A 178 4.09 5.59 6.01
C PHE A 178 2.94 6.57 6.24
N THR A 179 3.26 7.75 6.75
CA THR A 179 2.25 8.75 7.14
C THR A 179 2.47 10.07 6.42
N VAL A 180 1.40 10.59 5.87
CA VAL A 180 1.35 11.87 5.16
C VAL A 180 0.47 12.86 5.92
N ALA A 181 1.00 14.06 6.16
CA ALA A 181 0.24 15.18 6.70
C ALA A 181 -0.48 15.94 5.59
N LEU A 182 -1.73 16.30 5.84
CA LEU A 182 -2.60 17.02 4.93
C LEU A 182 -2.93 18.42 5.47
N PRO A 183 -3.17 19.41 4.61
CA PRO A 183 -3.27 19.30 3.14
C PRO A 183 -1.92 19.33 2.40
N ASP A 184 -0.80 19.57 3.07
CA ASP A 184 0.52 19.87 2.47
C ASP A 184 1.14 18.65 1.76
N ARG A 185 0.54 17.46 1.91
CA ARG A 185 1.02 16.17 1.38
C ARG A 185 2.46 15.84 1.83
N ARG A 186 2.87 16.35 2.97
CA ARG A 186 4.21 16.15 3.50
C ARG A 186 4.34 14.80 4.20
N VAL A 187 5.30 14.00 3.79
CA VAL A 187 5.65 12.78 4.50
C VAL A 187 6.18 13.15 5.89
N VAL A 188 5.50 12.70 6.94
CA VAL A 188 5.84 12.99 8.34
C VAL A 188 6.46 11.80 9.05
N ALA A 189 6.28 10.60 8.49
CA ALA A 189 6.97 9.39 8.91
C ALA A 189 7.09 8.46 7.71
N GLY A 190 8.29 7.96 7.44
CA GLY A 190 8.58 6.91 6.46
C GLY A 190 8.09 5.55 6.94
N TRP A 191 8.53 4.48 6.27
CA TRP A 191 8.10 3.13 6.56
C TRP A 191 8.32 2.71 8.02
N ARG A 192 7.26 2.24 8.66
CA ARG A 192 7.27 1.64 10.01
C ARG A 192 6.39 0.40 10.00
N ARG A 193 6.64 -0.54 10.90
CA ARG A 193 5.79 -1.74 11.04
C ARG A 193 4.39 -1.35 11.50
N ILE A 194 3.36 -2.00 10.92
CA ILE A 194 1.96 -1.70 11.25
C ILE A 194 1.62 -1.98 12.71
N GLU A 195 2.30 -2.93 13.34
CA GLU A 195 2.01 -3.36 14.72
C GLU A 195 2.50 -2.37 15.78
N THR A 196 3.47 -1.52 15.43
CA THR A 196 4.17 -0.65 16.40
C THR A 196 4.20 0.83 16.01
N ALA A 197 3.58 1.21 14.89
CA ALA A 197 3.58 2.57 14.38
C ALA A 197 2.64 3.52 15.14
#